data_0b91f847c437109140f65bbc36f8a56d
#
_entry.id   0b91f847c437109140f65bbc36f8a56d
#
_cell.length_a   1.000
_cell.length_b   1.000
_cell.length_c   1.000
_cell.angle_alpha   90.00
_cell.angle_beta   90.00
_cell.angle_gamma   90.00
#
_symmetry.space_group_name_H-M   'P 1'
#
loop_
_entity.id
_entity.type
_entity.pdbx_description
1 polymer ?
#
loop_
_entity_poly.entity_id
_entity_poly.type
_entity_poly.pdbx_seq_one_letter_code
_entity_poly.pdbx_strand_id
1 'polypeptide(L)'
;MQEKYAQLALENTVRLLEIDSPSGYTENAAKYVQAQFAQMGYDAKITRKGGVLIDLGGEDAQDALLLEAHTDTLGGMVAQIKGNGRLRITNVGGMNANNAEAENVRVITKFSGAIDGTVQLCDASVHVNGNYSTTPRTFDTVEVVLDEDVRSAEDVRKLGIDVGDFVCFDPRSRITESGYIKSRFLDDKLSVGILQAFAQYLKDENLTPKRRVYVHVTVYEEVGHGGSASVPDGVTEAISVDMGCVGEGVQCTERQVSICAKDSGGPYSYDVVRKLIAAAKREGADYAVDVYPHYGSDVEATLRAGYDIRHGLIGAGVYASHGYERSHRDGALNTLKVIEGYLFE
;
A
#
# COMPACT_ATOMS: atom_id res chain seq x y z
N MET A 1 -6.83 -23.51 -0.89
CA MET A 1 -7.35 -22.12 -0.65
C MET A 1 -8.69 -21.93 -1.37
N GLN A 2 -9.73 -21.39 -0.69
CA GLN A 2 -11.09 -21.22 -1.24
C GLN A 2 -11.31 -19.79 -1.73
N GLU A 3 -12.16 -19.61 -2.77
CA GLU A 3 -12.46 -18.29 -3.37
C GLU A 3 -13.08 -17.28 -2.38
N LYS A 4 -13.78 -17.76 -1.34
CA LYS A 4 -14.36 -16.88 -0.30
C LYS A 4 -13.32 -15.99 0.37
N TYR A 5 -12.07 -16.47 0.54
CA TYR A 5 -11.01 -15.69 1.16
C TYR A 5 -10.44 -14.62 0.22
N ALA A 6 -10.43 -14.87 -1.09
CA ALA A 6 -10.09 -13.84 -2.07
C ALA A 6 -11.16 -12.72 -2.10
N GLN A 7 -12.42 -13.08 -1.99
CA GLN A 7 -13.50 -12.10 -1.87
C GLN A 7 -13.37 -11.30 -0.57
N LEU A 8 -13.09 -11.96 0.56
CA LEU A 8 -12.83 -11.32 1.86
C LEU A 8 -11.64 -10.37 1.78
N ALA A 9 -10.57 -10.74 1.06
CA ALA A 9 -9.41 -9.87 0.85
C ALA A 9 -9.82 -8.56 0.18
N LEU A 10 -10.61 -8.60 -0.89
CA LEU A 10 -11.09 -7.40 -1.57
C LEU A 10 -11.99 -6.54 -0.68
N GLU A 11 -12.86 -7.16 0.10
CA GLU A 11 -13.74 -6.44 1.03
C GLU A 11 -12.95 -5.73 2.14
N ASN A 12 -11.95 -6.40 2.72
CA ASN A 12 -11.05 -5.82 3.71
C ASN A 12 -10.25 -4.66 3.10
N THR A 13 -9.77 -4.84 1.86
CA THR A 13 -9.07 -3.78 1.12
C THR A 13 -9.95 -2.54 0.97
N VAL A 14 -11.19 -2.68 0.51
CA VAL A 14 -12.09 -1.53 0.32
C VAL A 14 -12.31 -0.78 1.64
N ARG A 15 -12.54 -1.50 2.75
CA ARG A 15 -12.70 -0.87 4.08
C ARG A 15 -11.45 -0.11 4.51
N LEU A 16 -10.26 -0.66 4.23
CA LEU A 16 -9.00 0.00 4.58
C LEU A 16 -8.72 1.21 3.67
N LEU A 17 -9.13 1.15 2.39
CA LEU A 17 -9.01 2.26 1.44
C LEU A 17 -9.81 3.49 1.83
N GLU A 18 -10.91 3.32 2.59
CA GLU A 18 -11.72 4.43 3.10
C GLU A 18 -11.02 5.22 4.23
N ILE A 19 -9.89 4.73 4.74
CA ILE A 19 -9.13 5.37 5.80
C ILE A 19 -7.91 6.06 5.19
N ASP A 20 -7.85 7.39 5.31
CA ASP A 20 -6.70 8.17 4.88
C ASP A 20 -5.43 7.78 5.63
N SER A 21 -4.35 7.52 4.88
CA SER A 21 -3.08 7.12 5.48
C SER A 21 -1.84 7.51 4.65
N PRO A 22 -1.71 8.75 4.14
CA PRO A 22 -0.44 9.13 3.52
C PRO A 22 0.71 8.96 4.51
N SER A 23 1.91 8.60 3.99
CA SER A 23 3.09 8.36 4.85
C SER A 23 3.31 9.48 5.84
N GLY A 24 3.29 9.15 7.13
CA GLY A 24 3.36 10.11 8.23
C GLY A 24 2.01 10.44 8.89
N TYR A 25 0.87 10.10 8.25
CA TYR A 25 -0.48 10.24 8.82
C TYR A 25 -1.22 8.89 8.82
N THR A 26 -0.69 7.90 9.48
CA THR A 26 -1.11 6.50 9.36
C THR A 26 -1.80 5.92 10.60
N GLU A 27 -1.92 6.69 11.69
CA GLU A 27 -2.38 6.19 12.99
C GLU A 27 -3.77 5.53 12.93
N ASN A 28 -4.72 6.13 12.20
CA ASN A 28 -6.07 5.59 12.08
C ASN A 28 -6.09 4.26 11.31
N ALA A 29 -5.34 4.14 10.23
CA ALA A 29 -5.21 2.90 9.47
C ALA A 29 -4.53 1.81 10.31
N ALA A 30 -3.45 2.14 11.03
CA ALA A 30 -2.78 1.20 11.92
C ALA A 30 -3.70 0.71 13.04
N LYS A 31 -4.47 1.58 13.69
CA LYS A 31 -5.46 1.20 14.70
C LYS A 31 -6.55 0.30 14.13
N TYR A 32 -7.02 0.60 12.92
CA TYR A 32 -8.01 -0.24 12.24
C TYR A 32 -7.44 -1.64 11.98
N VAL A 33 -6.25 -1.74 11.39
CA VAL A 33 -5.57 -3.02 11.13
C VAL A 33 -5.38 -3.80 12.43
N GLN A 34 -4.86 -3.16 13.48
CA GLN A 34 -4.69 -3.78 14.79
C GLN A 34 -6.01 -4.36 15.31
N ALA A 35 -7.09 -3.58 15.25
CA ALA A 35 -8.41 -4.02 15.72
C ALA A 35 -8.93 -5.22 14.92
N GLN A 36 -8.73 -5.27 13.60
CA GLN A 36 -9.16 -6.40 12.77
C GLN A 36 -8.44 -7.70 13.17
N PHE A 37 -7.12 -7.68 13.34
CA PHE A 37 -6.39 -8.87 13.78
C PHE A 37 -6.71 -9.25 15.24
N ALA A 38 -6.89 -8.29 16.13
CA ALA A 38 -7.29 -8.53 17.51
C ALA A 38 -8.69 -9.18 17.60
N GLN A 39 -9.65 -8.79 16.75
CA GLN A 39 -10.98 -9.41 16.65
C GLN A 39 -10.91 -10.89 16.22
N MET A 40 -9.93 -11.24 15.38
CA MET A 40 -9.64 -12.64 15.02
C MET A 40 -8.93 -13.41 16.14
N GLY A 41 -8.57 -12.75 17.25
CA GLY A 41 -7.88 -13.34 18.39
C GLY A 41 -6.36 -13.47 18.23
N TYR A 42 -5.74 -12.64 17.41
CA TYR A 42 -4.28 -12.54 17.30
C TYR A 42 -3.71 -11.47 18.21
N ASP A 43 -2.46 -11.67 18.68
CA ASP A 43 -1.69 -10.62 19.37
C ASP A 43 -1.18 -9.62 18.34
N ALA A 44 -1.78 -8.45 18.31
CA ALA A 44 -1.49 -7.37 17.36
C ALA A 44 -1.07 -6.11 18.13
N LYS A 45 0.13 -5.62 17.86
CA LYS A 45 0.74 -4.48 18.58
C LYS A 45 1.13 -3.37 17.62
N ILE A 46 0.75 -2.13 17.94
CA ILE A 46 1.29 -0.96 17.25
C ILE A 46 2.74 -0.78 17.68
N THR A 47 3.64 -0.73 16.69
CA THR A 47 5.08 -0.52 16.90
C THR A 47 5.37 0.95 17.24
N ARG A 48 6.56 1.26 17.75
CA ARG A 48 6.96 2.66 18.01
C ARG A 48 6.99 3.53 16.75
N LYS A 49 7.25 2.91 15.60
CA LYS A 49 7.27 3.58 14.30
C LYS A 49 5.86 3.82 13.74
N GLY A 50 4.85 3.15 14.28
CA GLY A 50 3.43 3.31 13.92
C GLY A 50 2.86 2.18 13.09
N GLY A 51 3.66 1.20 12.64
CA GLY A 51 3.19 -0.02 12.00
C GLY A 51 2.52 -0.99 12.97
N VAL A 52 1.97 -2.09 12.48
CA VAL A 52 1.33 -3.11 13.30
C VAL A 52 2.07 -4.42 13.15
N LEU A 53 2.58 -4.95 14.26
CA LEU A 53 3.19 -6.27 14.31
C LEU A 53 2.19 -7.27 14.88
N ILE A 54 1.94 -8.34 14.14
CA ILE A 54 0.96 -9.38 14.45
C ILE A 54 1.66 -10.73 14.55
N ASP A 55 1.38 -11.49 15.59
CA ASP A 55 1.83 -12.87 15.75
C ASP A 55 0.71 -13.82 15.32
N LEU A 56 0.88 -14.49 14.17
CA LEU A 56 -0.08 -15.48 13.69
C LEU A 56 0.11 -16.86 14.37
N GLY A 57 1.17 -17.02 15.17
CA GLY A 57 1.51 -18.30 15.79
C GLY A 57 2.40 -19.17 14.91
N GLY A 58 2.55 -20.42 15.31
CA GLY A 58 3.43 -21.43 14.69
C GLY A 58 4.27 -22.15 15.73
N GLU A 59 4.88 -23.27 15.32
CA GLU A 59 5.59 -24.17 16.24
C GLU A 59 7.03 -23.72 16.50
N ASP A 60 7.80 -23.41 15.43
CA ASP A 60 9.21 -23.06 15.52
C ASP A 60 9.42 -21.54 15.49
N ALA A 61 9.77 -20.99 16.64
CA ALA A 61 10.06 -19.58 16.82
C ALA A 61 11.54 -19.21 16.54
N GLN A 62 12.42 -20.18 16.30
CA GLN A 62 13.84 -19.93 15.99
C GLN A 62 14.12 -19.91 14.49
N ASP A 63 13.16 -20.38 13.69
CA ASP A 63 13.15 -20.24 12.21
C ASP A 63 11.84 -19.55 11.78
N ALA A 64 11.57 -18.36 12.34
CA ALA A 64 10.34 -17.65 12.06
C ALA A 64 10.37 -16.96 10.68
N LEU A 65 9.18 -16.81 10.10
CA LEU A 65 8.92 -16.07 8.87
C LEU A 65 8.23 -14.74 9.18
N LEU A 66 8.68 -13.67 8.56
CA LEU A 66 8.02 -12.36 8.58
C LEU A 66 7.36 -12.11 7.21
N LEU A 67 6.06 -11.79 7.20
CA LEU A 67 5.35 -11.28 6.04
C LEU A 67 5.16 -9.77 6.21
N GLU A 68 5.67 -8.98 5.29
CA GLU A 68 5.59 -7.52 5.33
C GLU A 68 4.65 -7.00 4.23
N ALA A 69 3.77 -6.08 4.59
CA ALA A 69 2.93 -5.31 3.68
C ALA A 69 2.79 -3.90 4.26
N HIS A 70 2.47 -2.90 3.45
CA HIS A 70 2.34 -1.55 3.99
C HIS A 70 0.91 -0.98 3.91
N THR A 71 0.59 -0.09 4.84
CA THR A 71 -0.71 0.59 4.86
C THR A 71 -0.60 2.10 4.62
N ASP A 72 0.62 2.64 4.61
CA ASP A 72 0.82 4.02 4.18
C ASP A 72 0.62 4.14 2.66
N THR A 73 0.25 5.33 2.24
CA THR A 73 -0.10 5.62 0.85
C THR A 73 0.65 6.84 0.35
N LEU A 74 0.64 7.00 -0.95
CA LEU A 74 0.95 8.28 -1.56
C LEU A 74 -0.01 9.36 -1.07
N GLY A 75 0.43 10.61 -1.16
CA GLY A 75 -0.39 11.76 -0.81
C GLY A 75 0.26 13.08 -1.18
N GLY A 76 -0.20 14.13 -0.56
CA GLY A 76 0.37 15.47 -0.66
C GLY A 76 0.56 16.11 0.71
N MET A 77 1.27 17.23 0.71
CA MET A 77 1.45 18.07 1.90
C MET A 77 1.39 19.54 1.48
N VAL A 78 0.75 20.37 2.28
CA VAL A 78 0.70 21.82 2.05
C VAL A 78 2.11 22.39 2.18
N ALA A 79 2.64 22.87 1.05
CA ALA A 79 3.96 23.50 0.97
C ALA A 79 3.89 25.02 1.08
N GLN A 80 2.79 25.63 0.65
CA GLN A 80 2.58 27.06 0.69
C GLN A 80 1.09 27.42 0.65
N ILE A 81 0.67 28.40 1.47
CA ILE A 81 -0.62 29.06 1.34
C ILE A 81 -0.41 30.30 0.45
N LYS A 82 -1.06 30.32 -0.71
CA LYS A 82 -0.94 31.42 -1.69
C LYS A 82 -1.80 32.62 -1.30
N GLY A 83 -1.43 33.80 -1.75
CA GLY A 83 -2.13 35.05 -1.44
C GLY A 83 -3.60 35.08 -1.90
N ASN A 84 -3.97 34.25 -2.87
CA ASN A 84 -5.33 34.10 -3.40
C ASN A 84 -6.17 33.02 -2.70
N GLY A 85 -5.71 32.44 -1.60
CA GLY A 85 -6.41 31.38 -0.86
C GLY A 85 -6.22 29.98 -1.43
N ARG A 86 -5.39 29.77 -2.47
CA ARG A 86 -5.06 28.45 -3.00
C ARG A 86 -3.87 27.85 -2.25
N LEU A 87 -3.74 26.51 -2.29
CA LEU A 87 -2.63 25.83 -1.66
C LEU A 87 -1.69 25.23 -2.72
N ARG A 88 -0.41 25.60 -2.66
CA ARG A 88 0.63 24.83 -3.34
C ARG A 88 0.95 23.64 -2.47
N ILE A 89 1.00 22.47 -3.09
CA ILE A 89 1.31 21.20 -2.40
C ILE A 89 2.62 20.62 -2.90
N THR A 90 3.21 19.74 -2.13
CA THR A 90 4.29 18.83 -2.53
C THR A 90 3.82 17.40 -2.41
N ASN A 91 4.47 16.48 -3.12
CA ASN A 91 4.16 15.07 -3.00
C ASN A 91 4.65 14.46 -1.68
N VAL A 92 3.94 13.44 -1.22
CA VAL A 92 4.39 12.47 -0.22
C VAL A 92 4.49 11.13 -0.94
N GLY A 93 5.67 10.51 -0.91
CA GLY A 93 5.98 9.33 -1.72
C GLY A 93 6.04 9.64 -3.23
N GLY A 94 5.83 8.62 -4.05
CA GLY A 94 5.93 8.67 -5.51
C GLY A 94 4.70 9.27 -6.23
N MET A 95 3.88 10.10 -5.59
CA MET A 95 2.71 10.72 -6.22
C MET A 95 3.12 11.58 -7.44
N ASN A 96 2.43 11.38 -8.55
CA ASN A 96 2.64 12.13 -9.78
C ASN A 96 1.51 13.17 -9.95
N ALA A 97 1.87 14.40 -10.28
CA ALA A 97 0.91 15.48 -10.48
C ALA A 97 -0.10 15.22 -11.62
N ASN A 98 0.29 14.42 -12.65
CA ASN A 98 -0.66 13.98 -13.69
C ASN A 98 -1.80 13.11 -13.12
N ASN A 99 -1.56 12.42 -12.01
CA ASN A 99 -2.55 11.59 -11.33
C ASN A 99 -3.28 12.34 -10.21
N ALA A 100 -2.90 13.59 -9.94
CA ALA A 100 -3.48 14.43 -8.91
C ALA A 100 -4.53 15.41 -9.46
N GLU A 101 -4.38 15.88 -10.72
CA GLU A 101 -5.31 16.84 -11.32
C GLU A 101 -6.73 16.27 -11.38
N ALA A 102 -7.71 17.11 -11.06
CA ALA A 102 -9.14 16.81 -11.02
C ALA A 102 -9.57 15.80 -9.92
N GLU A 103 -8.71 15.52 -8.94
CA GLU A 103 -9.07 14.66 -7.82
C GLU A 103 -9.61 15.48 -6.64
N ASN A 104 -10.63 14.95 -5.99
CA ASN A 104 -11.08 15.43 -4.69
C ASN A 104 -10.04 15.09 -3.64
N VAL A 105 -9.86 16.03 -2.71
CA VAL A 105 -8.90 15.88 -1.61
C VAL A 105 -9.49 16.37 -0.29
N ARG A 106 -8.92 15.88 0.80
CA ARG A 106 -9.12 16.38 2.16
C ARG A 106 -7.80 16.92 2.67
N VAL A 107 -7.80 18.20 3.06
CA VAL A 107 -6.67 18.80 3.78
C VAL A 107 -6.84 18.49 5.25
N ILE A 108 -5.96 17.69 5.81
CA ILE A 108 -6.01 17.28 7.21
C ILE A 108 -5.22 18.28 8.04
N THR A 109 -5.93 19.11 8.77
CA THR A 109 -5.32 20.11 9.65
C THR A 109 -4.83 19.46 10.94
N LYS A 110 -3.83 20.05 11.58
CA LYS A 110 -3.29 19.53 12.84
C LYS A 110 -4.31 19.57 14.01
N PHE A 111 -5.28 20.51 13.96
CA PHE A 111 -6.15 20.76 15.12
C PHE A 111 -7.63 21.04 14.77
N SER A 112 -7.94 21.29 13.48
CA SER A 112 -9.29 21.74 13.07
C SER A 112 -10.06 20.71 12.23
N GLY A 113 -9.55 19.46 12.12
CA GLY A 113 -10.18 18.41 11.32
C GLY A 113 -9.82 18.49 9.84
N ALA A 114 -10.68 17.96 8.98
CA ALA A 114 -10.49 17.89 7.54
C ALA A 114 -11.26 19.00 6.82
N ILE A 115 -10.68 19.56 5.79
CA ILE A 115 -11.28 20.57 4.89
C ILE A 115 -11.24 20.00 3.48
N ASP A 116 -12.37 19.98 2.80
CA ASP A 116 -12.49 19.46 1.45
C ASP A 116 -11.95 20.44 0.39
N GLY A 117 -11.53 19.89 -0.73
CA GLY A 117 -11.06 20.65 -1.87
C GLY A 117 -10.81 19.76 -3.09
N THR A 118 -10.31 20.38 -4.14
CA THR A 118 -9.98 19.67 -5.40
C THR A 118 -8.61 20.15 -5.90
N VAL A 119 -7.80 19.21 -6.39
CA VAL A 119 -6.57 19.55 -7.07
C VAL A 119 -6.86 19.98 -8.50
N GLN A 120 -6.44 21.16 -8.88
CA GLN A 120 -6.63 21.73 -10.20
C GLN A 120 -5.32 22.30 -10.75
N LEU A 121 -5.25 22.41 -12.07
CA LEU A 121 -4.20 23.23 -12.71
C LEU A 121 -4.32 24.68 -12.21
N CYS A 122 -3.21 25.34 -11.95
CA CYS A 122 -3.23 26.79 -11.79
C CYS A 122 -3.80 27.41 -13.08
N ASP A 123 -4.85 28.19 -13.02
CA ASP A 123 -5.60 28.66 -14.20
C ASP A 123 -6.24 27.49 -15.00
N ALA A 124 -7.17 26.79 -14.35
CA ALA A 124 -7.75 25.52 -14.83
C ALA A 124 -8.83 25.67 -15.92
N SER A 125 -9.29 26.88 -16.26
CA SER A 125 -10.37 27.06 -17.24
C SER A 125 -9.88 27.00 -18.69
N VAL A 126 -10.23 25.93 -19.40
CA VAL A 126 -9.89 25.76 -20.83
C VAL A 126 -10.44 26.89 -21.71
N HIS A 127 -11.55 27.54 -21.32
CA HIS A 127 -12.13 28.66 -22.04
C HIS A 127 -11.41 29.99 -21.84
N VAL A 128 -10.50 30.07 -20.87
CA VAL A 128 -9.74 31.28 -20.54
C VAL A 128 -8.24 31.06 -20.76
N ASN A 129 -7.72 29.88 -20.39
CA ASN A 129 -6.32 29.54 -20.50
C ASN A 129 -6.02 28.84 -21.86
N GLY A 130 -5.47 29.59 -22.82
CA GLY A 130 -5.07 29.05 -24.11
C GLY A 130 -3.93 28.05 -24.07
N ASN A 131 -3.20 27.95 -22.94
CA ASN A 131 -2.11 27.00 -22.73
C ASN A 131 -2.54 25.78 -21.91
N TYR A 132 -3.83 25.64 -21.57
CA TYR A 132 -4.32 24.56 -20.70
C TYR A 132 -3.80 23.18 -21.11
N SER A 133 -3.89 22.84 -22.40
CA SER A 133 -3.52 21.51 -22.92
C SER A 133 -2.01 21.27 -23.00
N THR A 134 -1.19 22.33 -23.00
CA THR A 134 0.26 22.25 -23.18
C THR A 134 1.05 22.50 -21.89
N THR A 135 0.40 23.02 -20.84
CA THR A 135 1.04 23.22 -19.54
C THR A 135 1.37 21.86 -18.89
N PRO A 136 2.63 21.55 -18.61
CA PRO A 136 2.99 20.32 -17.89
C PRO A 136 2.32 20.28 -16.51
N ARG A 137 1.88 19.10 -16.10
CA ARG A 137 1.36 18.87 -14.75
C ARG A 137 2.51 18.54 -13.83
N THR A 138 2.84 19.46 -12.95
CA THR A 138 3.85 19.37 -11.91
C THR A 138 3.28 19.93 -10.61
N PHE A 139 3.90 19.67 -9.47
CA PHE A 139 3.46 20.27 -8.20
C PHE A 139 3.68 21.79 -8.11
N ASP A 140 4.35 22.40 -9.08
CA ASP A 140 4.41 23.85 -9.24
C ASP A 140 3.28 24.40 -10.11
N THR A 141 2.63 23.58 -10.92
CA THR A 141 1.56 23.99 -11.85
C THR A 141 0.17 23.51 -11.43
N VAL A 142 0.06 22.65 -10.42
CA VAL A 142 -1.21 22.27 -9.80
C VAL A 142 -1.34 22.90 -8.41
N GLU A 143 -2.57 23.09 -7.96
CA GLU A 143 -2.88 23.67 -6.65
C GLU A 143 -4.16 23.07 -6.09
N VAL A 144 -4.33 23.07 -4.77
CA VAL A 144 -5.61 22.75 -4.13
C VAL A 144 -6.50 23.98 -4.12
N VAL A 145 -7.70 23.79 -4.61
CA VAL A 145 -8.82 24.71 -4.51
C VAL A 145 -9.70 24.20 -3.38
N LEU A 146 -9.82 24.96 -2.30
CA LEU A 146 -10.67 24.58 -1.16
C LEU A 146 -12.15 24.81 -1.48
N ASP A 147 -13.01 23.94 -0.97
CA ASP A 147 -14.47 24.06 -1.09
C ASP A 147 -15.05 24.99 0.01
N GLU A 148 -14.36 26.11 0.23
CA GLU A 148 -14.65 27.12 1.23
C GLU A 148 -14.57 28.54 0.62
N ASP A 149 -15.31 29.48 1.22
CA ASP A 149 -15.25 30.90 0.74
C ASP A 149 -13.98 31.60 1.25
N VAL A 150 -12.85 31.24 0.66
CA VAL A 150 -11.53 31.80 0.96
C VAL A 150 -10.99 32.57 -0.23
N ARG A 151 -10.42 33.74 0.00
CA ARG A 151 -9.87 34.65 -1.02
C ARG A 151 -8.48 35.17 -0.69
N SER A 152 -7.99 34.80 0.48
CA SER A 152 -6.68 35.23 0.97
C SER A 152 -6.01 34.15 1.80
N ALA A 153 -4.71 34.29 1.99
CA ALA A 153 -3.97 33.42 2.91
C ALA A 153 -4.47 33.53 4.37
N GLU A 154 -5.01 34.70 4.74
CA GLU A 154 -5.56 34.89 6.09
C GLU A 154 -6.85 34.08 6.28
N ASP A 155 -7.73 34.04 5.27
CA ASP A 155 -8.97 33.26 5.34
C ASP A 155 -8.65 31.77 5.49
N VAL A 156 -7.68 31.26 4.73
CA VAL A 156 -7.22 29.88 4.83
C VAL A 156 -6.69 29.55 6.23
N ARG A 157 -5.90 30.44 6.82
CA ARG A 157 -5.39 30.25 8.18
C ARG A 157 -6.50 30.27 9.24
N LYS A 158 -7.59 31.02 9.03
CA LYS A 158 -8.77 30.99 9.91
C LYS A 158 -9.47 29.64 9.91
N LEU A 159 -9.37 28.83 8.84
CA LEU A 159 -9.83 27.44 8.80
C LEU A 159 -8.92 26.50 9.58
N GLY A 160 -7.77 26.94 10.04
CA GLY A 160 -6.77 26.14 10.75
C GLY A 160 -5.78 25.42 9.85
N ILE A 161 -5.79 25.70 8.54
CA ILE A 161 -4.83 25.14 7.59
C ILE A 161 -3.48 25.84 7.72
N ASP A 162 -2.41 25.04 7.76
CA ASP A 162 -1.04 25.57 7.78
C ASP A 162 -0.10 24.71 6.90
N VAL A 163 1.10 25.20 6.69
CA VAL A 163 2.17 24.45 6.02
C VAL A 163 2.48 23.17 6.81
N GLY A 164 2.65 22.08 6.07
CA GLY A 164 2.87 20.75 6.65
C GLY A 164 1.59 19.99 7.02
N ASP A 165 0.39 20.51 6.67
CA ASP A 165 -0.85 19.73 6.74
C ASP A 165 -0.91 18.74 5.58
N PHE A 166 -1.45 17.54 5.84
CA PHE A 166 -1.55 16.49 4.84
C PHE A 166 -2.68 16.75 3.84
N VAL A 167 -2.48 16.30 2.61
CA VAL A 167 -3.49 16.31 1.55
C VAL A 167 -3.75 14.88 1.14
N CYS A 168 -4.91 14.36 1.51
CA CYS A 168 -5.37 13.00 1.24
C CYS A 168 -6.25 12.98 0.01
N PHE A 169 -6.00 12.07 -0.92
CA PHE A 169 -6.74 11.93 -2.18
C PHE A 169 -7.84 10.90 -2.06
N ASP A 170 -8.98 11.13 -2.71
CA ASP A 170 -10.06 10.16 -2.76
C ASP A 170 -9.59 8.85 -3.43
N PRO A 171 -9.78 7.68 -2.80
CA PRO A 171 -9.39 6.41 -3.37
C PRO A 171 -10.27 5.99 -4.56
N ARG A 172 -11.52 6.41 -4.60
CA ARG A 172 -12.53 6.08 -5.62
C ARG A 172 -12.70 4.57 -5.82
N SER A 173 -12.78 3.82 -4.73
CA SER A 173 -12.81 2.36 -4.73
C SER A 173 -14.04 1.78 -5.41
N ARG A 174 -13.86 0.76 -6.24
CA ARG A 174 -14.93 -0.01 -6.90
C ARG A 174 -14.56 -1.47 -7.07
N ILE A 175 -15.47 -2.38 -6.75
CA ILE A 175 -15.41 -3.79 -7.15
C ILE A 175 -16.45 -4.01 -8.24
N THR A 176 -16.06 -4.69 -9.34
CA THR A 176 -16.96 -5.04 -10.44
C THR A 176 -17.49 -6.46 -10.28
N GLU A 177 -18.64 -6.77 -10.89
CA GLU A 177 -19.21 -8.15 -10.91
C GLU A 177 -18.23 -9.17 -11.53
N SER A 178 -17.39 -8.73 -12.47
CA SER A 178 -16.36 -9.57 -13.09
C SER A 178 -15.12 -9.80 -12.24
N GLY A 179 -15.08 -9.27 -11.00
CA GLY A 179 -14.02 -9.50 -10.04
C GLY A 179 -12.86 -8.50 -10.05
N TYR A 180 -12.93 -7.45 -10.88
CA TYR A 180 -11.92 -6.38 -10.81
C TYR A 180 -12.15 -5.47 -9.62
N ILE A 181 -11.08 -5.09 -8.95
CA ILE A 181 -11.02 -3.99 -8.00
C ILE A 181 -10.24 -2.83 -8.63
N LYS A 182 -10.78 -1.62 -8.51
CA LYS A 182 -10.16 -0.38 -8.97
C LYS A 182 -10.18 0.63 -7.83
N SER A 183 -9.04 1.26 -7.59
CA SER A 183 -8.88 2.30 -6.57
C SER A 183 -7.53 2.96 -6.74
N ARG A 184 -7.29 4.12 -6.12
CA ARG A 184 -5.95 4.50 -5.69
C ARG A 184 -5.55 3.62 -4.52
N PHE A 185 -4.26 3.44 -4.31
CA PHE A 185 -3.69 2.83 -3.09
C PHE A 185 -4.01 1.34 -2.90
N LEU A 186 -4.26 0.59 -4.00
CA LEU A 186 -4.17 -0.87 -3.97
C LEU A 186 -2.75 -1.30 -3.60
N ASP A 187 -1.78 -0.53 -4.01
CA ASP A 187 -0.44 -0.42 -3.51
C ASP A 187 -0.44 0.31 -2.16
N ASP A 188 -0.30 -0.37 -0.97
CA ASP A 188 -0.26 -1.84 -0.85
C ASP A 188 -1.40 -2.34 0.06
N LYS A 189 -2.48 -1.55 0.18
CA LYS A 189 -3.65 -1.95 0.99
C LYS A 189 -4.31 -3.24 0.52
N LEU A 190 -4.10 -3.63 -0.75
CA LEU A 190 -4.58 -4.91 -1.26
C LEU A 190 -3.87 -6.07 -0.57
N SER A 191 -2.55 -6.01 -0.40
CA SER A 191 -1.79 -7.05 0.29
C SER A 191 -2.11 -7.11 1.77
N VAL A 192 -2.36 -5.96 2.42
CA VAL A 192 -2.87 -5.95 3.80
C VAL A 192 -4.20 -6.70 3.88
N GLY A 193 -5.12 -6.45 2.95
CA GLY A 193 -6.40 -7.18 2.84
C GLY A 193 -6.21 -8.68 2.61
N ILE A 194 -5.24 -9.07 1.78
CA ILE A 194 -4.86 -10.48 1.53
C ILE A 194 -4.33 -11.12 2.81
N LEU A 195 -3.44 -10.46 3.55
CA LEU A 195 -2.89 -10.99 4.81
C LEU A 195 -3.96 -11.11 5.91
N GLN A 196 -4.92 -10.19 5.97
CA GLN A 196 -6.08 -10.30 6.86
C GLN A 196 -6.96 -11.51 6.50
N ALA A 197 -7.21 -11.74 5.20
CA ALA A 197 -7.98 -12.89 4.74
C ALA A 197 -7.22 -14.20 4.98
N PHE A 198 -5.90 -14.21 4.84
CA PHE A 198 -5.06 -15.36 5.18
C PHE A 198 -5.10 -15.69 6.69
N ALA A 199 -5.02 -14.68 7.54
CA ALA A 199 -5.15 -14.87 8.98
C ALA A 199 -6.53 -15.44 9.36
N GLN A 200 -7.60 -14.97 8.73
CA GLN A 200 -8.93 -15.55 8.91
C GLN A 200 -8.99 -17.00 8.43
N TYR A 201 -8.36 -17.33 7.29
CA TYR A 201 -8.25 -18.70 6.80
C TYR A 201 -7.58 -19.63 7.80
N LEU A 202 -6.46 -19.23 8.41
CA LEU A 202 -5.78 -20.03 9.44
C LEU A 202 -6.71 -20.35 10.62
N LYS A 203 -7.52 -19.37 11.04
CA LYS A 203 -8.50 -19.56 12.14
C LYS A 203 -9.65 -20.48 11.74
N ASP A 204 -10.25 -20.24 10.58
CA ASP A 204 -11.42 -21.00 10.12
C ASP A 204 -11.10 -22.49 9.93
N GLU A 205 -9.92 -22.79 9.41
CA GLU A 205 -9.47 -24.16 9.12
C GLU A 205 -8.65 -24.76 10.29
N ASN A 206 -8.47 -24.01 11.38
CA ASN A 206 -7.69 -24.40 12.57
C ASN A 206 -6.28 -24.88 12.21
N LEU A 207 -5.59 -24.11 11.35
CA LEU A 207 -4.25 -24.44 10.87
C LEU A 207 -3.18 -23.78 11.72
N THR A 208 -2.12 -24.52 12.01
CA THR A 208 -0.92 -24.01 12.70
C THR A 208 0.29 -24.22 11.80
N PRO A 209 0.98 -23.15 11.37
CA PRO A 209 2.21 -23.26 10.58
C PRO A 209 3.32 -23.95 11.38
N LYS A 210 4.20 -24.70 10.69
CA LYS A 210 5.39 -25.30 11.31
C LYS A 210 6.39 -24.24 11.81
N ARG A 211 6.62 -23.21 11.00
CA ARG A 211 7.40 -22.02 11.37
C ARG A 211 6.47 -21.03 12.05
N ARG A 212 6.99 -20.30 13.04
CA ARG A 212 6.24 -19.13 13.56
C ARG A 212 6.15 -18.06 12.49
N VAL A 213 4.96 -17.50 12.33
CA VAL A 213 4.68 -16.50 11.31
C VAL A 213 4.28 -15.19 11.96
N TYR A 214 4.98 -14.15 11.60
CA TYR A 214 4.62 -12.78 11.93
C TYR A 214 4.13 -12.05 10.69
N VAL A 215 3.18 -11.15 10.86
CA VAL A 215 2.81 -10.15 9.87
C VAL A 215 3.22 -8.78 10.41
N HIS A 216 3.94 -8.03 9.62
CA HIS A 216 4.26 -6.63 9.91
C HIS A 216 3.58 -5.75 8.88
N VAL A 217 2.49 -5.10 9.28
CA VAL A 217 1.88 -4.07 8.45
C VAL A 217 2.63 -2.77 8.74
N THR A 218 3.50 -2.40 7.81
CA THR A 218 4.43 -1.29 7.96
C THR A 218 3.79 0.06 7.65
N VAL A 219 4.51 1.10 7.94
CA VAL A 219 4.26 2.49 7.56
C VAL A 219 5.59 3.13 7.14
N TYR A 220 5.56 4.11 6.25
CA TYR A 220 6.73 4.73 5.60
C TYR A 220 7.41 3.84 4.53
N GLU A 221 6.73 2.84 3.96
CA GLU A 221 7.26 2.10 2.81
C GLU A 221 7.44 3.05 1.62
N GLU A 222 6.44 3.83 1.29
CA GLU A 222 6.36 4.77 0.16
C GLU A 222 7.45 5.86 0.17
N VAL A 223 8.18 5.97 1.27
CA VAL A 223 9.34 6.85 1.45
C VAL A 223 10.61 6.08 1.80
N GLY A 224 10.61 4.77 1.59
CA GLY A 224 11.78 3.91 1.52
C GLY A 224 12.34 3.40 2.84
N HIS A 225 11.57 3.41 3.93
CA HIS A 225 12.08 2.92 5.23
C HIS A 225 11.04 2.20 6.11
N GLY A 226 9.97 1.62 5.52
CA GLY A 226 8.90 0.92 6.25
C GLY A 226 9.42 -0.23 7.09
N GLY A 227 10.03 -1.24 6.48
CA GLY A 227 10.54 -2.44 7.14
C GLY A 227 11.82 -2.26 7.98
N SER A 228 12.34 -1.04 8.12
CA SER A 228 13.65 -0.80 8.77
C SER A 228 13.71 -1.05 10.28
N ALA A 229 12.62 -1.48 10.92
CA ALA A 229 12.56 -1.71 12.36
C ALA A 229 11.50 -2.76 12.72
N SER A 230 11.55 -3.23 13.96
CA SER A 230 10.52 -4.10 14.58
C SER A 230 10.48 -5.54 14.05
N VAL A 231 11.55 -6.02 13.44
CA VAL A 231 11.69 -7.45 13.10
C VAL A 231 11.79 -8.25 14.40
N PRO A 232 10.92 -9.24 14.64
CA PRO A 232 10.97 -10.07 15.84
C PRO A 232 12.22 -10.94 15.92
N ASP A 233 12.63 -11.27 17.13
CA ASP A 233 13.69 -12.25 17.36
C ASP A 233 13.32 -13.61 16.76
N GLY A 234 14.30 -14.32 16.20
CA GLY A 234 14.10 -15.64 15.58
C GLY A 234 13.62 -15.59 14.13
N VAL A 235 13.32 -14.43 13.56
CA VAL A 235 13.05 -14.28 12.13
C VAL A 235 14.32 -14.54 11.34
N THR A 236 14.27 -15.51 10.44
CA THR A 236 15.38 -15.90 9.54
C THR A 236 15.08 -15.56 8.09
N GLU A 237 13.83 -15.22 7.80
CA GLU A 237 13.35 -14.98 6.46
C GLU A 237 12.18 -13.98 6.46
N ALA A 238 12.20 -13.04 5.54
CA ALA A 238 11.10 -12.09 5.34
C ALA A 238 10.65 -12.07 3.88
N ILE A 239 9.34 -11.97 3.68
CA ILE A 239 8.75 -11.83 2.36
C ILE A 239 7.88 -10.58 2.37
N SER A 240 8.20 -9.59 1.53
CA SER A 240 7.23 -8.55 1.21
C SER A 240 6.08 -9.15 0.42
N VAL A 241 4.87 -8.95 0.92
CA VAL A 241 3.64 -9.15 0.18
C VAL A 241 3.21 -7.77 -0.27
N ASP A 242 3.66 -7.40 -1.47
CA ASP A 242 3.52 -6.08 -2.03
C ASP A 242 3.17 -6.22 -3.52
N MET A 243 2.57 -5.21 -4.16
CA MET A 243 1.97 -5.35 -5.47
C MET A 243 2.93 -5.88 -6.55
N GLY A 244 2.43 -6.77 -7.41
CA GLY A 244 3.11 -7.18 -8.63
C GLY A 244 2.92 -6.16 -9.74
N CYS A 245 4.00 -5.74 -10.41
CA CYS A 245 3.91 -4.82 -11.54
C CYS A 245 3.19 -5.45 -12.73
N VAL A 246 2.24 -4.72 -13.32
CA VAL A 246 1.59 -5.07 -14.58
C VAL A 246 1.86 -3.98 -15.60
N GLY A 247 2.50 -4.34 -16.73
CA GLY A 247 2.85 -3.39 -17.77
C GLY A 247 3.73 -4.00 -18.86
N GLU A 248 4.17 -3.16 -19.80
CA GLU A 248 5.08 -3.60 -20.84
C GLU A 248 6.45 -3.98 -20.25
N GLY A 249 7.00 -5.13 -20.68
CA GLY A 249 8.29 -5.63 -20.23
C GLY A 249 8.25 -6.55 -19.00
N VAL A 250 7.09 -6.74 -18.37
CA VAL A 250 6.84 -7.74 -17.32
C VAL A 250 5.77 -8.74 -17.76
N GLN A 251 5.70 -9.90 -17.10
CA GLN A 251 4.83 -10.99 -17.51
C GLN A 251 3.52 -11.04 -16.73
N CYS A 252 3.51 -10.44 -15.52
CA CYS A 252 2.37 -10.50 -14.62
C CYS A 252 1.16 -9.76 -15.19
N THR A 253 -0.02 -10.32 -14.95
CA THR A 253 -1.33 -9.71 -15.22
C THR A 253 -2.07 -9.49 -13.89
N GLU A 254 -3.15 -8.71 -13.91
CA GLU A 254 -3.96 -8.47 -12.70
C GLU A 254 -4.55 -9.75 -12.09
N ARG A 255 -4.58 -10.86 -12.84
CA ARG A 255 -5.13 -12.15 -12.38
C ARG A 255 -4.11 -13.08 -11.75
N GLN A 256 -2.85 -12.75 -11.85
CA GLN A 256 -1.73 -13.58 -11.38
C GLN A 256 -1.13 -13.05 -10.09
N VAL A 257 -0.42 -13.92 -9.38
CA VAL A 257 0.58 -13.49 -8.40
C VAL A 257 1.92 -13.32 -9.12
N SER A 258 2.58 -12.20 -8.90
CA SER A 258 3.96 -12.00 -9.31
C SER A 258 4.91 -12.52 -8.23
N ILE A 259 5.97 -13.21 -8.66
CA ILE A 259 7.11 -13.59 -7.83
C ILE A 259 8.30 -12.80 -8.35
N CYS A 260 8.77 -11.82 -7.61
CA CYS A 260 9.85 -10.97 -8.06
C CYS A 260 11.21 -11.66 -7.87
N ALA A 261 11.96 -11.80 -8.95
CA ALA A 261 13.32 -12.34 -8.89
C ALA A 261 14.37 -11.27 -8.63
N LYS A 262 14.09 -10.01 -9.02
CA LYS A 262 14.97 -8.86 -8.86
C LYS A 262 14.19 -7.55 -8.99
N ASP A 263 14.54 -6.56 -8.20
CA ASP A 263 14.08 -5.18 -8.35
C ASP A 263 15.27 -4.19 -8.46
N SER A 264 15.05 -2.90 -8.16
CA SER A 264 16.11 -1.87 -8.24
C SER A 264 17.20 -2.05 -7.18
N GLY A 265 16.88 -2.63 -6.03
CA GLY A 265 17.84 -2.90 -4.95
C GLY A 265 18.74 -4.10 -5.20
N GLY A 266 18.30 -5.01 -6.05
CA GLY A 266 19.10 -6.19 -6.44
C GLY A 266 18.28 -7.47 -6.55
N PRO A 267 18.95 -8.63 -6.75
CA PRO A 267 18.31 -9.93 -6.75
C PRO A 267 17.79 -10.30 -5.36
N TYR A 268 16.59 -10.85 -5.31
CA TYR A 268 16.06 -11.52 -4.13
C TYR A 268 16.78 -12.85 -3.86
N SER A 269 16.66 -13.40 -2.66
CA SER A 269 17.29 -14.68 -2.30
C SER A 269 16.84 -15.78 -3.26
N TYR A 270 17.81 -16.35 -3.99
CA TYR A 270 17.55 -17.38 -5.02
C TYR A 270 16.78 -18.57 -4.45
N ASP A 271 17.11 -19.01 -3.24
CA ASP A 271 16.43 -20.13 -2.60
C ASP A 271 14.98 -19.80 -2.24
N VAL A 272 14.71 -18.58 -1.73
CA VAL A 272 13.35 -18.10 -1.43
C VAL A 272 12.52 -18.03 -2.71
N VAL A 273 13.05 -17.42 -3.78
CA VAL A 273 12.37 -17.34 -5.08
C VAL A 273 12.06 -18.74 -5.61
N ARG A 274 13.01 -19.67 -5.54
CA ARG A 274 12.81 -21.06 -5.98
C ARG A 274 11.73 -21.78 -5.18
N LYS A 275 11.67 -21.58 -3.85
CA LYS A 275 10.62 -22.14 -2.98
C LYS A 275 9.25 -21.51 -3.27
N LEU A 276 9.16 -20.22 -3.49
CA LEU A 276 7.92 -19.54 -3.87
C LEU A 276 7.36 -20.09 -5.20
N ILE A 277 8.23 -20.29 -6.21
CA ILE A 277 7.83 -20.93 -7.48
C ILE A 277 7.36 -22.38 -7.25
N ALA A 278 8.04 -23.13 -6.39
CA ALA A 278 7.62 -24.49 -6.06
C ALA A 278 6.26 -24.52 -5.35
N ALA A 279 6.03 -23.60 -4.42
CA ALA A 279 4.74 -23.41 -3.75
C ALA A 279 3.63 -23.06 -4.75
N ALA A 280 3.87 -22.10 -5.66
CA ALA A 280 2.92 -21.74 -6.71
C ALA A 280 2.50 -22.95 -7.57
N LYS A 281 3.48 -23.75 -8.00
CA LYS A 281 3.23 -24.96 -8.78
C LYS A 281 2.44 -26.01 -8.01
N ARG A 282 2.77 -26.24 -6.74
CA ARG A 282 2.12 -27.24 -5.90
C ARG A 282 0.65 -26.90 -5.66
N GLU A 283 0.35 -25.62 -5.40
CA GLU A 283 -1.01 -25.16 -5.11
C GLU A 283 -1.81 -24.81 -6.38
N GLY A 284 -1.24 -24.99 -7.57
CA GLY A 284 -1.89 -24.63 -8.82
C GLY A 284 -2.24 -23.15 -8.89
N ALA A 285 -1.37 -22.30 -8.37
CA ALA A 285 -1.50 -20.85 -8.52
C ALA A 285 -1.10 -20.42 -9.95
N ASP A 286 -1.84 -19.48 -10.51
CA ASP A 286 -1.41 -18.79 -11.73
C ASP A 286 -0.44 -17.69 -11.34
N TYR A 287 0.82 -17.79 -11.81
CA TYR A 287 1.92 -16.93 -11.39
C TYR A 287 2.80 -16.48 -12.54
N ALA A 288 3.44 -15.34 -12.37
CA ALA A 288 4.53 -14.87 -13.20
C ALA A 288 5.80 -14.72 -12.38
N VAL A 289 6.97 -14.84 -13.04
CA VAL A 289 8.26 -14.50 -12.42
C VAL A 289 8.82 -13.29 -13.15
N ASP A 290 9.06 -12.20 -12.42
CA ASP A 290 9.37 -10.91 -13.02
C ASP A 290 10.66 -10.28 -12.47
N VAL A 291 11.19 -9.34 -13.25
CA VAL A 291 12.30 -8.45 -12.88
C VAL A 291 11.81 -7.02 -13.04
N TYR A 292 11.79 -6.25 -11.94
CA TYR A 292 11.28 -4.89 -11.94
C TYR A 292 12.41 -3.86 -12.10
N PRO A 293 12.32 -2.95 -13.09
CA PRO A 293 13.38 -1.96 -13.33
C PRO A 293 13.35 -0.79 -12.33
N HIS A 294 12.17 -0.44 -11.76
CA HIS A 294 11.96 0.72 -10.89
C HIS A 294 11.02 0.34 -9.75
N TYR A 295 11.55 -0.34 -8.74
CA TYR A 295 10.77 -0.88 -7.63
C TYR A 295 11.67 -1.07 -6.41
N GLY A 296 11.12 -0.92 -5.24
CA GLY A 296 11.72 -1.31 -3.96
C GLY A 296 10.64 -1.87 -3.06
N SER A 297 11.01 -2.50 -1.97
CA SER A 297 10.07 -3.08 -1.00
C SER A 297 10.60 -3.03 0.43
N ASP A 298 9.74 -3.29 1.38
CA ASP A 298 10.07 -3.25 2.81
C ASP A 298 11.19 -4.19 3.22
N VAL A 299 11.25 -5.40 2.66
CA VAL A 299 12.35 -6.35 2.98
C VAL A 299 13.72 -5.81 2.62
N GLU A 300 13.84 -4.93 1.61
CA GLU A 300 15.10 -4.28 1.31
C GLU A 300 15.47 -3.24 2.37
N ALA A 301 14.49 -2.50 2.89
CA ALA A 301 14.70 -1.60 4.02
C ALA A 301 15.12 -2.38 5.27
N THR A 302 14.53 -3.57 5.48
CA THR A 302 14.89 -4.52 6.54
C THR A 302 16.35 -4.94 6.45
N LEU A 303 16.80 -5.37 5.26
CA LEU A 303 18.22 -5.72 5.05
C LEU A 303 19.16 -4.53 5.23
N ARG A 304 18.80 -3.36 4.69
CA ARG A 304 19.61 -2.14 4.87
C ARG A 304 19.71 -1.69 6.33
N ALA A 305 18.74 -2.05 7.17
CA ALA A 305 18.76 -1.80 8.60
C ALA A 305 19.71 -2.76 9.38
N GLY A 306 20.26 -3.78 8.71
CA GLY A 306 21.27 -4.70 9.26
C GLY A 306 20.73 -6.02 9.78
N TYR A 307 19.49 -6.38 9.48
CA TYR A 307 18.96 -7.71 9.80
C TYR A 307 19.54 -8.77 8.86
N ASP A 308 20.08 -9.84 9.44
CA ASP A 308 20.67 -10.97 8.71
C ASP A 308 19.60 -12.02 8.40
N ILE A 309 18.84 -11.79 7.34
CA ILE A 309 17.70 -12.63 6.92
C ILE A 309 17.72 -12.89 5.41
N ARG A 310 17.11 -13.99 4.97
CA ARG A 310 16.77 -14.21 3.56
C ARG A 310 15.52 -13.43 3.22
N HIS A 311 15.37 -13.05 1.96
CA HIS A 311 14.25 -12.20 1.55
C HIS A 311 13.64 -12.59 0.21
N GLY A 312 12.35 -12.28 0.07
CA GLY A 312 11.56 -12.48 -1.13
C GLY A 312 10.50 -11.39 -1.29
N LEU A 313 9.87 -11.37 -2.47
CA LEU A 313 8.76 -10.46 -2.78
C LEU A 313 7.74 -11.19 -3.64
N ILE A 314 6.48 -11.15 -3.23
CA ILE A 314 5.33 -11.62 -4.02
C ILE A 314 4.17 -10.64 -3.89
N GLY A 315 3.26 -10.65 -4.87
CA GLY A 315 1.99 -9.93 -4.72
C GLY A 315 1.05 -10.07 -5.87
N ALA A 316 -0.20 -9.71 -5.65
CA ALA A 316 -1.20 -9.66 -6.70
C ALA A 316 -0.83 -8.62 -7.75
N GLY A 317 -1.04 -8.93 -9.03
CA GLY A 317 -0.77 -7.99 -10.10
C GLY A 317 -1.63 -6.72 -9.99
N VAL A 318 -0.99 -5.55 -10.01
CA VAL A 318 -1.62 -4.24 -10.00
C VAL A 318 -1.18 -3.45 -11.22
N TYR A 319 -2.14 -3.05 -12.04
CA TYR A 319 -1.92 -2.18 -13.20
C TYR A 319 -2.03 -0.71 -12.80
N ALA A 320 -1.23 0.14 -13.45
CA ALA A 320 -1.19 1.59 -13.25
C ALA A 320 -0.84 2.01 -11.81
N SER A 321 0.11 1.31 -11.17
CA SER A 321 0.62 1.65 -9.83
C SER A 321 1.00 3.13 -9.72
N HIS A 322 0.81 3.72 -8.54
CA HIS A 322 0.93 5.14 -8.24
C HIS A 322 -0.04 6.06 -9.03
N GLY A 323 -1.06 5.46 -9.68
CA GLY A 323 -2.12 6.16 -10.39
C GLY A 323 -3.52 5.79 -9.88
N TYR A 324 -4.45 5.59 -10.81
CA TYR A 324 -5.75 4.97 -10.52
C TYR A 324 -5.66 3.49 -10.88
N GLU A 325 -5.41 2.70 -9.90
CA GLU A 325 -4.93 1.34 -9.99
C GLU A 325 -6.04 0.33 -10.25
N ARG A 326 -5.62 -0.85 -10.71
CA ARG A 326 -6.52 -1.94 -11.01
C ARG A 326 -5.86 -3.29 -10.72
N SER A 327 -6.62 -4.18 -10.07
CA SER A 327 -6.26 -5.57 -9.82
C SER A 327 -7.48 -6.47 -9.99
N HIS A 328 -7.34 -7.75 -9.70
CA HIS A 328 -8.42 -8.73 -9.83
C HIS A 328 -8.45 -9.68 -8.63
N ARG A 329 -9.66 -10.20 -8.30
CA ARG A 329 -9.88 -11.21 -7.26
C ARG A 329 -8.99 -12.46 -7.46
N ASP A 330 -8.76 -12.88 -8.71
CA ASP A 330 -7.92 -14.04 -9.00
C ASP A 330 -6.46 -13.79 -8.61
N GLY A 331 -5.93 -12.57 -8.78
CA GLY A 331 -4.60 -12.19 -8.31
C GLY A 331 -4.48 -12.36 -6.79
N ALA A 332 -5.47 -11.89 -6.04
CA ALA A 332 -5.52 -12.08 -4.59
C ALA A 332 -5.61 -13.58 -4.21
N LEU A 333 -6.43 -14.37 -4.93
CA LEU A 333 -6.53 -15.82 -4.71
C LEU A 333 -5.19 -16.53 -4.95
N ASN A 334 -4.50 -16.17 -6.04
CA ASN A 334 -3.21 -16.79 -6.38
C ASN A 334 -2.11 -16.39 -5.38
N THR A 335 -2.13 -15.15 -4.87
CA THR A 335 -1.23 -14.73 -3.79
C THR A 335 -1.49 -15.54 -2.51
N LEU A 336 -2.75 -15.70 -2.10
CA LEU A 336 -3.14 -16.53 -0.96
C LEU A 336 -2.66 -18.00 -1.10
N LYS A 337 -2.79 -18.59 -2.30
CA LYS A 337 -2.30 -19.96 -2.59
C LYS A 337 -0.78 -20.07 -2.44
N VAL A 338 -0.03 -19.08 -2.91
CA VAL A 338 1.43 -19.09 -2.78
C VAL A 338 1.85 -18.97 -1.32
N ILE A 339 1.20 -18.10 -0.53
CA ILE A 339 1.47 -17.98 0.91
C ILE A 339 1.16 -19.33 1.61
N GLU A 340 -0.01 -19.92 1.36
CA GLU A 340 -0.39 -21.23 1.91
C GLU A 340 0.64 -22.30 1.57
N GLY A 341 0.96 -22.45 0.28
CA GLY A 341 1.92 -23.44 -0.17
C GLY A 341 3.32 -23.23 0.38
N TYR A 342 3.74 -21.97 0.60
CA TYR A 342 5.04 -21.66 1.19
C TYR A 342 5.12 -22.01 2.68
N LEU A 343 4.04 -21.86 3.41
CA LEU A 343 3.99 -22.11 4.86
C LEU A 343 3.78 -23.56 5.25
N PHE A 344 3.10 -24.33 4.39
CA PHE A 344 2.73 -25.72 4.69
C PHE A 344 3.50 -26.76 3.84
N GLU A 345 4.74 -26.41 3.50
CA GLU A 345 5.67 -27.32 2.79
C GLU A 345 6.08 -28.55 3.61
#